data_bc1765cee9e8fa14da125556af4bf1ad
#
_entry.id   bc1765cee9e8fa14da125556af4bf1ad
#
_cell.length_a   1.000
_cell.length_b   1.000
_cell.length_c   1.000
_cell.angle_alpha   90.00
_cell.angle_beta   90.00
_cell.angle_gamma   90.00
#
_symmetry.space_group_name_H-M   'P 1'
#
loop_
_entity.id
_entity.type
_entity.pdbx_description
1 polymer ?
#
loop_
_entity_poly.entity_id
_entity_poly.type
_entity_poly.pdbx_seq_one_letter_code
_entity_poly.pdbx_strand_id
1 'polypeptide(L)'
;MVNLLRDDKRFLARLLEPLTREAKGRVMWAYRAAWEAAEADEMAPHKKENAGRRAANLWIREMMMETPPAVLRYRELIEQGPPRFCHTCDHFDKGSSYCAHFDATPPADFTATENACEQWIAEVPF
;
A
#
# COMPACT_ATOMS: atom_id res chain seq x y z
N MET A 1 -7.37 2.88 8.55
CA MET A 1 -7.52 2.86 7.08
C MET A 1 -6.66 3.93 6.44
N VAL A 2 -5.85 3.57 5.49
CA VAL A 2 -4.95 4.53 4.82
C VAL A 2 -5.78 5.48 3.95
N ASN A 3 -5.64 6.77 4.21
CA ASN A 3 -6.31 7.82 3.45
C ASN A 3 -5.27 8.85 2.99
N LEU A 4 -4.78 8.69 1.75
CA LEU A 4 -3.77 9.57 1.19
C LEU A 4 -4.36 10.88 0.71
N LEU A 5 -3.88 11.99 1.27
CA LEU A 5 -4.18 13.32 0.77
C LEU A 5 -3.32 13.62 -0.46
N ARG A 6 -3.66 14.70 -1.16
CA ARG A 6 -2.92 15.14 -2.35
C ARG A 6 -1.43 15.34 -2.06
N ASP A 7 -1.10 15.94 -0.93
CA ASP A 7 0.29 16.17 -0.53
C ASP A 7 1.01 14.88 -0.20
N ASP A 8 0.33 13.91 0.41
CA ASP A 8 0.88 12.57 0.66
C ASP A 8 1.26 11.88 -0.65
N LYS A 9 0.36 11.92 -1.63
CA LYS A 9 0.60 11.32 -2.95
C LYS A 9 1.79 11.96 -3.66
N ARG A 10 1.90 13.27 -3.60
CA ARG A 10 3.04 14.00 -4.17
C ARG A 10 4.35 13.64 -3.50
N PHE A 11 4.34 13.59 -2.17
CA PHE A 11 5.50 13.18 -1.38
C PHE A 11 5.95 11.76 -1.75
N LEU A 12 5.03 10.81 -1.78
CA LEU A 12 5.33 9.41 -2.11
C LEU A 12 5.81 9.25 -3.55
N ALA A 13 5.16 9.91 -4.50
CA ALA A 13 5.56 9.85 -5.90
C ALA A 13 6.99 10.33 -6.11
N ARG A 14 7.36 11.41 -5.43
CA ARG A 14 8.72 11.97 -5.51
C ARG A 14 9.74 11.08 -4.82
N LEU A 15 9.43 10.65 -3.60
CA LEU A 15 10.34 9.84 -2.79
C LEU A 15 10.63 8.49 -3.43
N LEU A 16 9.62 7.84 -4.01
CA LEU A 16 9.73 6.51 -4.58
C LEU A 16 10.02 6.49 -6.08
N GLU A 17 10.23 7.64 -6.70
CA GLU A 17 10.52 7.74 -8.13
C GLU A 17 11.63 6.80 -8.62
N PRO A 18 12.77 6.63 -7.91
CA PRO A 18 13.83 5.73 -8.35
C PRO A 18 13.46 4.25 -8.39
N LEU A 19 12.38 3.85 -7.71
CA LEU A 19 11.99 2.45 -7.62
C LEU A 19 11.19 2.00 -8.85
N THR A 20 11.32 0.71 -9.19
CA THR A 20 10.44 0.07 -10.17
C THR A 20 9.00 0.06 -9.65
N ARG A 21 8.03 -0.13 -10.55
CA ARG A 21 6.62 -0.23 -10.15
C ARG A 21 6.39 -1.38 -9.16
N GLU A 22 7.03 -2.52 -9.39
CA GLU A 22 6.93 -3.65 -8.47
C GLU A 22 7.47 -3.31 -7.08
N ALA A 23 8.65 -2.67 -7.01
CA ALA A 23 9.24 -2.25 -5.75
C ALA A 23 8.36 -1.20 -5.03
N LYS A 24 7.77 -0.27 -5.77
CA LYS A 24 6.82 0.69 -5.21
C LYS A 24 5.64 0.00 -4.55
N GLY A 25 5.07 -1.01 -5.20
CA GLY A 25 3.95 -1.77 -4.65
C GLY A 25 4.31 -2.49 -3.36
N ARG A 26 5.51 -3.08 -3.29
CA ARG A 26 6.00 -3.78 -2.10
C ARG A 26 6.24 -2.81 -0.93
N VAL A 27 6.86 -1.68 -1.21
CA VAL A 27 7.10 -0.64 -0.19
C VAL A 27 5.78 -0.05 0.31
N MET A 28 4.83 0.20 -0.58
CA MET A 28 3.52 0.71 -0.18
C MET A 28 2.72 -0.29 0.64
N TRP A 29 2.93 -1.58 0.44
CA TRP A 29 2.33 -2.61 1.29
C TRP A 29 2.83 -2.50 2.73
N ALA A 30 4.13 -2.27 2.92
CA ALA A 30 4.72 -2.02 4.23
C ALA A 30 4.30 -0.66 4.81
N TYR A 31 4.19 0.36 3.99
CA TYR A 31 3.68 1.68 4.37
C TYR A 31 2.30 1.59 5.00
N ARG A 32 1.42 0.82 4.38
CA ARG A 32 0.09 0.55 4.91
C ARG A 32 0.16 -0.09 6.30
N ALA A 33 1.05 -1.06 6.50
CA ALA A 33 1.23 -1.70 7.79
C ALA A 33 1.71 -0.71 8.87
N ALA A 34 2.62 0.18 8.52
CA ALA A 34 3.10 1.23 9.44
C ALA A 34 1.98 2.18 9.84
N TRP A 35 1.16 2.59 8.88
CA TRP A 35 0.00 3.45 9.12
C TRP A 35 -1.01 2.78 10.07
N GLU A 36 -1.41 1.56 9.74
CA GLU A 36 -2.41 0.81 10.52
C GLU A 36 -1.93 0.51 11.94
N ALA A 37 -0.65 0.21 12.12
CA ALA A 37 -0.08 0.00 13.46
C ALA A 37 -0.18 1.26 14.32
N ALA A 38 0.12 2.42 13.76
CA ALA A 38 0.03 3.68 14.48
C ALA A 38 -1.42 4.08 14.78
N GLU A 39 -2.35 3.80 13.85
CA GLU A 39 -3.77 3.99 14.10
C GLU A 39 -4.26 3.13 15.27
N ALA A 40 -3.82 1.88 15.33
CA ALA A 40 -4.20 0.96 16.40
C ALA A 40 -3.68 1.40 17.77
N ASP A 41 -2.51 2.03 17.82
CA ASP A 41 -1.91 2.52 19.06
C ASP A 41 -2.52 3.86 19.53
N GLU A 42 -3.14 4.62 18.65
CA GLU A 42 -3.74 5.91 19.03
C GLU A 42 -5.11 5.73 19.68
N MET A 43 -5.25 6.21 20.89
CA MET A 43 -6.48 6.06 21.67
C MET A 43 -7.59 7.01 21.27
N ALA A 44 -7.25 8.22 20.81
CA ALA A 44 -8.23 9.23 20.45
C ALA A 44 -8.72 9.02 19.01
N PRO A 45 -10.00 8.69 18.76
CA PRO A 45 -10.50 8.39 17.41
C PRO A 45 -10.23 9.48 16.38
N HIS A 46 -10.33 10.74 16.76
CA HIS A 46 -10.11 11.88 15.86
C HIS A 46 -8.65 12.12 15.51
N LYS A 47 -7.70 11.44 16.19
CA LYS A 47 -6.26 11.56 15.92
C LYS A 47 -5.68 10.36 15.19
N LYS A 48 -6.44 9.31 14.97
CA LYS A 48 -5.95 8.05 14.38
C LYS A 48 -5.37 8.26 12.98
N GLU A 49 -6.07 8.96 12.12
CA GLU A 49 -5.62 9.20 10.76
C GLU A 49 -4.29 9.96 10.72
N ASN A 50 -4.16 11.01 11.50
CA ASN A 50 -2.91 11.79 11.57
C ASN A 50 -1.77 11.00 12.19
N ALA A 51 -2.05 10.16 13.19
CA ALA A 51 -1.05 9.27 13.78
C ALA A 51 -0.53 8.28 12.74
N GLY A 52 -1.42 7.67 11.96
CA GLY A 52 -1.06 6.77 10.86
C GLY A 52 -0.21 7.45 9.81
N ARG A 53 -0.66 8.60 9.33
CA ARG A 53 0.05 9.40 8.31
C ARG A 53 1.45 9.76 8.76
N ARG A 54 1.58 10.29 9.97
CA ARG A 54 2.87 10.72 10.52
C ARG A 54 3.84 9.56 10.65
N ALA A 55 3.39 8.45 11.22
CA ALA A 55 4.23 7.28 11.41
C ALA A 55 4.67 6.66 10.09
N ALA A 56 3.74 6.50 9.16
CA ALA A 56 4.04 5.89 7.85
C ALA A 56 4.97 6.78 7.01
N ASN A 57 4.72 8.09 6.97
CA ASN A 57 5.56 9.03 6.23
C ASN A 57 6.98 9.11 6.82
N LEU A 58 7.10 9.07 8.14
CA LEU A 58 8.40 9.04 8.80
C LEU A 58 9.15 7.75 8.47
N TRP A 59 8.50 6.61 8.62
CA TRP A 59 9.11 5.31 8.33
C TRP A 59 9.62 5.22 6.88
N ILE A 60 8.78 5.57 5.91
CA ILE A 60 9.15 5.43 4.50
C ILE A 60 10.30 6.36 4.11
N ARG A 61 10.34 7.56 4.68
CA ARG A 61 11.46 8.48 4.45
C ARG A 61 12.76 7.93 5.01
N GLU A 62 12.73 7.45 6.25
CA GLU A 62 13.92 6.85 6.88
C GLU A 62 14.36 5.57 6.17
N MET A 63 13.42 4.76 5.70
CA MET A 63 13.71 3.55 4.94
C MET A 63 14.40 3.88 3.61
N MET A 64 13.95 4.90 2.90
CA MET A 64 14.58 5.35 1.66
C MET A 64 15.94 6.01 1.89
N MET A 65 16.19 6.54 3.08
CA MET A 65 17.51 7.03 3.50
C MET A 65 18.42 5.92 4.04
N GLU A 66 17.96 4.68 3.97
CA GLU A 66 18.69 3.49 4.43
C GLU A 66 19.05 3.54 5.92
N THR A 67 18.25 4.20 6.74
CA THR A 67 18.41 4.19 8.20
C THR A 67 18.17 2.77 8.72
N PRO A 68 19.17 2.12 9.36
CA PRO A 68 19.09 0.68 9.69
C PRO A 68 17.83 0.23 10.42
N PRO A 69 17.34 0.89 11.48
CA PRO A 69 16.11 0.45 12.14
C PRO A 69 14.89 0.46 11.21
N ALA A 70 14.79 1.45 10.33
CA ALA A 70 13.68 1.58 9.39
C ALA A 70 13.75 0.53 8.28
N VAL A 71 14.95 0.27 7.76
CA VAL A 71 15.16 -0.76 6.72
C VAL A 71 14.76 -2.15 7.21
N LEU A 72 15.07 -2.47 8.48
CA LEU A 72 14.80 -3.79 9.04
C LEU A 72 13.36 -3.97 9.49
N ARG A 73 12.67 -2.90 9.88
CA ARG A 73 11.38 -2.96 10.56
C ARG A 73 10.30 -3.71 9.77
N TYR A 74 10.19 -3.47 8.48
CA TYR A 74 9.18 -4.10 7.63
C TYR A 74 9.79 -4.87 6.46
N ARG A 75 11.04 -5.31 6.62
CA ARG A 75 11.78 -6.00 5.57
C ARG A 75 11.04 -7.21 5.02
N GLU A 76 10.48 -8.02 5.90
CA GLU A 76 9.75 -9.22 5.50
C GLU A 76 8.51 -8.89 4.67
N LEU A 77 7.75 -7.86 5.07
CA LEU A 77 6.59 -7.41 4.31
C LEU A 77 6.97 -6.91 2.92
N ILE A 78 8.08 -6.19 2.82
CA ILE A 78 8.58 -5.70 1.53
C ILE A 78 9.01 -6.87 0.64
N GLU A 79 9.69 -7.86 1.19
CA GLU A 79 10.14 -9.04 0.45
C GLU A 79 8.98 -9.90 -0.04
N GLN A 80 7.95 -10.08 0.77
CA GLN A 80 6.75 -10.84 0.39
C GLN A 80 5.86 -10.06 -0.57
N GLY A 81 5.72 -8.76 -0.34
CA GLY A 81 4.80 -7.91 -1.07
C GLY A 81 3.33 -8.19 -0.73
N PRO A 82 2.40 -7.49 -1.40
CA PRO A 82 0.98 -7.69 -1.15
C PRO A 82 0.50 -9.05 -1.67
N PRO A 83 -0.48 -9.67 -1.01
CA PRO A 83 -1.10 -10.89 -1.53
C PRO A 83 -1.77 -10.61 -2.87
N ARG A 84 -1.74 -11.58 -3.79
CA ARG A 84 -2.21 -11.42 -5.16
C ARG A 84 -3.70 -11.75 -5.27
N PHE A 85 -4.54 -10.74 -5.11
CA PHE A 85 -5.97 -10.85 -5.41
C PHE A 85 -6.49 -9.51 -5.93
N CYS A 86 -7.72 -9.49 -6.43
CA CYS A 86 -8.22 -8.30 -7.12
C CYS A 86 -8.22 -7.04 -6.24
N HIS A 87 -8.51 -7.18 -4.96
CA HIS A 87 -8.51 -6.04 -4.04
C HIS A 87 -7.15 -5.38 -3.84
N THR A 88 -6.06 -6.03 -4.22
CA THR A 88 -4.71 -5.44 -4.21
C THR A 88 -4.20 -5.13 -5.62
N CYS A 89 -5.01 -5.37 -6.65
CA CYS A 89 -4.63 -5.17 -8.04
C CYS A 89 -4.96 -3.75 -8.51
N ASP A 90 -4.05 -3.15 -9.26
CA ASP A 90 -4.24 -1.81 -9.83
C ASP A 90 -5.35 -1.76 -10.89
N HIS A 91 -5.63 -2.88 -11.56
CA HIS A 91 -6.69 -2.95 -12.56
C HIS A 91 -8.11 -3.01 -11.97
N PHE A 92 -8.24 -3.27 -10.67
CA PHE A 92 -9.52 -3.51 -10.05
C PHE A 92 -10.05 -2.26 -9.34
N ASP A 93 -11.28 -1.86 -9.69
CA ASP A 93 -12.01 -0.81 -8.99
C ASP A 93 -12.84 -1.43 -7.86
N LYS A 94 -12.46 -1.18 -6.63
CA LYS A 94 -13.12 -1.72 -5.44
C LYS A 94 -14.55 -1.21 -5.28
N GLY A 95 -14.80 0.02 -5.71
CA GLY A 95 -16.14 0.63 -5.58
C GLY A 95 -17.18 -0.02 -6.48
N SER A 96 -16.83 -0.38 -7.70
CA SER A 96 -17.71 -1.02 -8.69
C SER A 96 -17.50 -2.52 -8.83
N SER A 97 -16.47 -3.08 -8.18
CA SER A 97 -16.03 -4.47 -8.33
C SER A 97 -15.71 -4.84 -9.79
N TYR A 98 -15.11 -3.92 -10.51
CA TYR A 98 -14.87 -4.03 -11.94
C TYR A 98 -13.38 -4.12 -12.25
N CYS A 99 -12.99 -5.08 -13.12
CA CYS A 99 -11.62 -5.21 -13.61
C CYS A 99 -11.48 -4.50 -14.96
N ALA A 100 -10.71 -3.42 -15.00
CA ALA A 100 -10.49 -2.64 -16.22
C ALA A 100 -9.69 -3.42 -17.29
N HIS A 101 -8.79 -4.31 -16.87
CA HIS A 101 -7.99 -5.09 -17.80
C HIS A 101 -8.83 -6.08 -18.60
N PHE A 102 -9.74 -6.81 -17.95
CA PHE A 102 -10.61 -7.78 -18.58
C PHE A 102 -11.96 -7.21 -19.01
N ASP A 103 -12.23 -5.94 -18.69
CA ASP A 103 -13.51 -5.29 -18.97
C ASP A 103 -14.70 -6.11 -18.46
N ALA A 104 -14.62 -6.56 -17.22
CA ALA A 104 -15.59 -7.45 -16.60
C ALA A 104 -15.66 -7.30 -15.09
N THR A 105 -16.75 -7.80 -14.50
CA THR A 105 -16.91 -7.89 -13.05
C THR A 105 -16.62 -9.33 -12.62
N PRO A 106 -15.45 -9.59 -12.00
CA PRO A 106 -15.12 -10.94 -11.55
C PRO A 106 -16.05 -11.40 -10.41
N PRO A 107 -16.21 -12.72 -10.20
CA PRO A 107 -16.96 -13.22 -9.06
C PRO A 107 -16.41 -12.73 -7.73
N ALA A 108 -17.29 -12.49 -6.75
CA ALA A 108 -16.90 -11.95 -5.45
C ALA A 108 -15.89 -12.83 -4.70
N ASP A 109 -16.03 -14.15 -4.78
CA ASP A 109 -15.11 -15.09 -4.16
C ASP A 109 -13.73 -15.05 -4.82
N PHE A 110 -13.66 -14.86 -6.13
CA PHE A 110 -12.40 -14.70 -6.85
C PHE A 110 -11.69 -13.41 -6.47
N THR A 111 -12.44 -12.30 -6.34
CA THR A 111 -11.84 -10.99 -6.02
C THR A 111 -11.31 -10.88 -4.59
N ALA A 112 -11.87 -11.65 -3.67
CA ALA A 112 -11.56 -11.59 -2.24
C ALA A 112 -10.52 -12.61 -1.78
N THR A 113 -10.14 -13.55 -2.66
CA THR A 113 -9.18 -14.61 -2.33
C THR A 113 -7.94 -14.53 -3.20
N GLU A 114 -6.82 -14.96 -2.65
CA GLU A 114 -5.56 -15.01 -3.39
C GLU A 114 -5.72 -15.91 -4.62
N ASN A 115 -5.27 -15.43 -5.77
CA ASN A 115 -5.43 -16.12 -7.06
C ASN A 115 -4.17 -16.02 -7.93
N ALA A 116 -4.15 -16.76 -9.02
CA ALA A 116 -3.02 -16.84 -9.94
C ALA A 116 -3.23 -15.99 -11.20
N CYS A 117 -3.92 -14.86 -11.10
CA CYS A 117 -4.11 -13.98 -12.25
C CYS A 117 -2.76 -13.45 -12.75
N GLU A 118 -2.41 -13.79 -13.99
CA GLU A 118 -1.13 -13.38 -14.59
C GLU A 118 -1.07 -11.88 -14.88
N GLN A 119 -2.22 -11.22 -14.93
CA GLN A 119 -2.32 -9.78 -15.21
C GLN A 119 -2.32 -8.93 -13.95
N TRP A 120 -2.24 -9.57 -12.78
CA TRP A 120 -2.18 -8.84 -11.53
C TRP A 120 -0.95 -7.95 -11.44
N ILE A 121 -1.15 -6.70 -11.07
CA ILE A 121 -0.08 -5.76 -10.70
C ILE A 121 -0.47 -5.05 -9.41
N ALA A 122 0.52 -4.82 -8.54
CA ALA A 122 0.26 -4.15 -7.28
C ALA A 122 -0.26 -2.73 -7.48
N GLU A 123 -1.25 -2.36 -6.69
CA GLU A 123 -1.77 -1.00 -6.65
C GLU A 123 -0.68 -0.03 -6.16
N VAL A 124 -0.49 1.05 -6.92
CA VAL A 124 0.36 2.18 -6.53
C VAL A 124 -0.54 3.42 -6.53
N PRO A 125 -0.98 3.90 -5.35
CA PRO A 125 -2.08 4.88 -5.24
C PRO A 125 -1.67 6.34 -5.47
N PHE A 126 -0.59 6.56 -6.19
CA PHE A 126 -0.11 7.92 -6.49
C PHE A 126 0.50 8.07 -7.87
#